data_d441b574cc3d00b6074b5339110ccfa8
#
_entry.id   d441b574cc3d00b6074b5339110ccfa8
#
_cell.length_a   1.000
_cell.length_b   1.000
_cell.length_c   1.000
_cell.angle_alpha   90.00
_cell.angle_beta   90.00
_cell.angle_gamma   90.00
#
_symmetry.space_group_name_H-M   'P 1'
#
loop_
_entity.id
_entity.type
_entity.pdbx_description
1 polymer ?
#
loop_
_entity_poly.entity_id
_entity_poly.type
_entity_poly.pdbx_seq_one_letter_code
_entity_poly.pdbx_strand_id
1 'polypeptide(L)'
;MDRSRLASLVPKMLDKFPLMVPNRQFSEYRGFLSPGEADLYLHISVPNLPSIKDIKIKEMSKILQKLLEGSDQELQQITKSSDVQATVVKSVEVPIEFWRDVVSNLSSIGFENVKCVDKSNLSHFELKVESAVATHCMQVEANPDGSFQCKCPNLPEVAVQIIAQCPSVPEAYKMLKRQVENLQTFWHVVKELDQETWVLDPVEPNQSHTRRQISIETGLSVTVTIDPYNPLLLPEISFLGSEAKVKPIEIEIYKKEWCVVENSLLKSLQKYLNIEFPTPPDMNSSQLSQSQMCSICIMSEGLNRTCEDCGGQFHEECLLGWLQSVPSNKTVFNRIAGQCPLCKQVISCAIAAQ
;
A
#
# COMPACT_ATOMS: atom_id res chain seq x y z
N MET A 1 33.39 6.96 12.40
CA MET A 1 32.82 8.19 12.97
C MET A 1 31.37 7.93 13.27
N ASP A 2 30.93 8.28 14.46
CA ASP A 2 29.63 7.89 14.98
C ASP A 2 28.49 8.58 14.20
N ARG A 3 27.52 7.80 13.70
CA ARG A 3 26.33 8.29 12.96
C ARG A 3 25.56 9.37 13.74
N SER A 4 25.63 9.33 15.07
CA SER A 4 24.99 10.30 15.95
C SER A 4 25.59 11.71 15.84
N ARG A 5 26.88 11.83 15.61
CA ARG A 5 27.55 13.11 15.39
C ARG A 5 27.24 13.75 14.04
N LEU A 6 27.10 12.92 12.98
CA LEU A 6 26.69 13.41 11.66
C LEU A 6 25.24 13.92 11.68
N ALA A 7 24.35 13.19 12.34
CA ALA A 7 22.95 13.60 12.49
C ALA A 7 22.80 14.95 13.23
N SER A 8 23.71 15.30 14.15
CA SER A 8 23.68 16.57 14.86
C SER A 8 24.22 17.76 14.05
N LEU A 9 24.94 17.50 12.95
CA LEU A 9 25.47 18.55 12.07
C LEU A 9 24.48 18.95 10.96
N VAL A 10 23.57 18.04 10.58
CA VAL A 10 22.58 18.29 9.51
C VAL A 10 21.66 19.47 9.83
N PRO A 11 21.05 19.59 11.03
CA PRO A 11 20.25 20.77 11.35
C PRO A 11 21.01 22.08 11.19
N LYS A 12 22.25 22.13 11.67
CA LYS A 12 23.11 23.33 11.57
C LYS A 12 23.48 23.67 10.13
N MET A 13 23.60 22.67 9.29
CA MET A 13 23.86 22.86 7.87
C MET A 13 22.61 23.37 7.15
N LEU A 14 21.44 22.78 7.46
CA LEU A 14 20.16 23.21 6.91
C LEU A 14 19.75 24.61 7.39
N ASP A 15 20.12 25.00 8.61
CA ASP A 15 19.93 26.39 9.08
C ASP A 15 20.70 27.41 8.22
N LYS A 16 21.90 27.04 7.76
CA LYS A 16 22.72 27.91 6.88
C LYS A 16 22.39 27.77 5.39
N PHE A 17 22.01 26.56 4.98
CA PHE A 17 21.74 26.18 3.60
C PHE A 17 20.42 25.39 3.51
N PRO A 18 19.29 26.04 3.73
CA PRO A 18 17.98 25.37 3.87
C PRO A 18 17.52 24.65 2.59
N LEU A 19 18.13 24.95 1.46
CA LEU A 19 17.80 24.35 0.17
C LEU A 19 18.77 23.22 -0.24
N MET A 20 19.70 22.81 0.64
CA MET A 20 20.64 21.71 0.38
C MET A 20 20.21 20.43 1.09
N VAL A 21 19.81 19.41 0.34
CA VAL A 21 19.31 18.14 0.87
C VAL A 21 20.42 17.09 0.83
N PRO A 22 20.77 16.46 1.97
CA PRO A 22 21.73 15.37 2.02
C PRO A 22 21.12 14.02 1.57
N ASN A 23 21.97 13.13 1.06
CA ASN A 23 21.61 11.72 0.92
C ASN A 23 21.63 11.00 2.29
N ARG A 24 21.14 9.75 2.34
CA ARG A 24 21.09 8.93 3.58
C ARG A 24 22.46 8.70 4.26
N GLN A 25 23.54 8.79 3.51
CA GLN A 25 24.91 8.55 4.00
C GLN A 25 25.63 9.85 4.35
N PHE A 26 24.99 11.01 4.12
CA PHE A 26 25.57 12.34 4.26
C PHE A 26 26.86 12.54 3.46
N SER A 27 27.04 11.76 2.41
CA SER A 27 28.17 11.82 1.50
C SER A 27 27.89 12.66 0.26
N GLU A 28 26.64 12.97 -0.01
CA GLU A 28 26.20 13.81 -1.13
C GLU A 28 25.13 14.79 -0.66
N TYR A 29 25.21 16.01 -1.16
CA TYR A 29 24.24 17.08 -0.92
C TYR A 29 23.81 17.65 -2.26
N ARG A 30 22.51 17.87 -2.43
CA ARG A 30 21.94 18.44 -3.66
C ARG A 30 20.94 19.53 -3.28
N GLY A 31 20.93 20.60 -4.05
CA GLY A 31 20.00 21.68 -3.80
C GLY A 31 20.48 23.01 -4.33
N PHE A 32 19.90 24.07 -3.81
CA PHE A 32 20.21 25.42 -4.22
C PHE A 32 21.03 26.16 -3.18
N LEU A 33 21.98 26.92 -3.66
CA LEU A 33 22.71 27.91 -2.89
C LEU A 33 22.37 29.28 -3.48
N SER A 34 22.01 30.23 -2.64
CA SER A 34 21.63 31.59 -3.04
C SER A 34 22.72 32.61 -2.60
N PRO A 35 23.81 32.74 -3.34
CA PRO A 35 24.80 33.80 -3.08
C PRO A 35 24.32 35.11 -3.69
N GLY A 36 23.55 35.90 -2.95
CA GLY A 36 23.00 37.18 -3.43
C GLY A 36 21.68 36.99 -4.22
N GLU A 37 21.59 37.55 -5.43
CA GLU A 37 20.36 37.55 -6.26
C GLU A 37 20.24 36.34 -7.18
N ALA A 38 21.24 35.45 -7.24
CA ALA A 38 21.24 34.29 -8.12
C ALA A 38 21.17 32.97 -7.32
N ASP A 39 20.26 32.11 -7.69
CA ASP A 39 20.15 30.77 -7.13
C ASP A 39 20.92 29.78 -8.01
N LEU A 40 21.79 29.02 -7.38
CA LEU A 40 22.67 28.07 -8.07
C LEU A 40 22.36 26.66 -7.59
N TYR A 41 21.97 25.78 -8.51
CA TYR A 41 21.79 24.36 -8.20
C TYR A 41 23.14 23.65 -8.09
N LEU A 42 23.38 22.98 -6.97
CA LEU A 42 24.63 22.30 -6.67
C LEU A 42 24.44 20.84 -6.35
N HIS A 43 25.36 20.04 -6.82
CA HIS A 43 25.59 18.69 -6.35
C HIS A 43 26.98 18.59 -5.74
N ILE A 44 27.05 18.47 -4.42
CA ILE A 44 28.27 18.37 -3.65
C ILE A 44 28.46 16.94 -3.19
N SER A 45 29.56 16.30 -3.57
CA SER A 45 29.95 14.99 -3.07
C SER A 45 31.07 15.13 -2.05
N VAL A 46 30.88 14.59 -0.86
CA VAL A 46 31.82 14.62 0.27
C VAL A 46 32.06 13.18 0.74
N PRO A 47 32.88 12.40 0.03
CA PRO A 47 33.02 10.97 0.28
C PRO A 47 33.63 10.64 1.66
N ASN A 48 34.41 11.55 2.24
CA ASN A 48 35.21 11.28 3.43
C ASN A 48 34.97 12.29 4.58
N LEU A 49 33.70 12.57 4.93
CA LEU A 49 33.43 13.43 6.10
C LEU A 49 34.08 12.84 7.38
N PRO A 50 34.73 13.66 8.22
CA PRO A 50 34.77 15.13 8.24
C PRO A 50 35.89 15.76 7.42
N SER A 51 36.67 15.01 6.65
CA SER A 51 37.71 15.59 5.80
C SER A 51 37.09 16.28 4.59
N ILE A 52 37.38 17.55 4.44
CA ILE A 52 36.94 18.37 3.30
C ILE A 52 37.93 18.34 2.12
N LYS A 53 39.02 17.55 2.23
CA LYS A 53 40.10 17.56 1.22
C LYS A 53 39.67 16.88 -0.11
N ASP A 54 38.64 16.04 -0.09
CA ASP A 54 38.19 15.28 -1.27
C ASP A 54 36.79 15.71 -1.74
N ILE A 55 36.39 16.95 -1.44
CA ILE A 55 35.08 17.46 -1.90
C ILE A 55 35.10 17.56 -3.42
N LYS A 56 34.15 16.91 -4.05
CA LYS A 56 33.85 17.04 -5.49
C LYS A 56 32.55 17.78 -5.64
N ILE A 57 32.61 18.95 -6.26
CA ILE A 57 31.41 19.69 -6.65
C ILE A 57 31.17 19.37 -8.13
N LYS A 58 30.11 18.58 -8.41
CA LYS A 58 29.69 18.27 -9.78
C LYS A 58 28.61 19.27 -10.19
N GLU A 59 28.57 19.60 -11.45
CA GLU A 59 27.61 20.55 -12.04
C GLU A 59 27.75 21.98 -11.48
N MET A 60 28.96 22.37 -11.23
CA MET A 60 29.25 23.80 -11.24
C MET A 60 29.16 24.31 -12.67
N SER A 61 28.27 25.27 -12.92
CA SER A 61 28.46 26.11 -14.06
C SER A 61 29.85 26.76 -13.95
N LYS A 62 30.54 27.07 -15.07
CA LYS A 62 31.81 27.76 -15.10
C LYS A 62 31.81 29.06 -14.23
N ILE A 63 30.64 29.59 -13.94
CA ILE A 63 30.35 30.73 -13.10
C ILE A 63 30.76 30.48 -11.63
N LEU A 64 30.43 29.32 -11.07
CA LEU A 64 30.78 29.02 -9.67
C LEU A 64 32.24 28.73 -9.46
N GLN A 65 32.90 28.14 -10.47
CA GLN A 65 34.35 27.94 -10.41
C GLN A 65 35.08 29.27 -10.32
N LYS A 66 34.62 30.27 -11.05
CA LYS A 66 35.17 31.65 -11.00
C LYS A 66 34.79 32.43 -9.74
N LEU A 67 33.59 32.21 -9.18
CA LEU A 67 33.18 32.80 -7.89
C LEU A 67 34.02 32.30 -6.73
N LEU A 68 34.40 31.04 -6.71
CA LEU A 68 35.28 30.48 -5.70
C LEU A 68 36.75 30.94 -5.89
N GLU A 69 37.11 31.33 -7.10
CA GLU A 69 38.42 31.89 -7.43
C GLU A 69 38.53 33.43 -7.19
N GLY A 70 37.44 34.09 -6.82
CA GLY A 70 37.46 35.40 -6.18
C GLY A 70 37.44 36.64 -7.07
N SER A 71 36.78 36.66 -8.24
CA SER A 71 36.66 37.86 -9.05
C SER A 71 35.21 38.28 -9.37
N ASP A 72 34.70 39.25 -8.62
CA ASP A 72 33.36 39.84 -8.77
C ASP A 72 33.10 40.55 -10.13
N GLN A 73 34.16 40.93 -10.85
CA GLN A 73 34.02 41.71 -12.10
C GLN A 73 33.66 40.87 -13.32
N GLU A 74 33.89 39.57 -13.31
CA GLU A 74 33.63 38.70 -14.46
C GLU A 74 32.21 38.13 -14.48
N LEU A 75 31.47 38.13 -13.35
CA LEU A 75 30.10 37.67 -13.25
C LEU A 75 29.12 38.44 -14.16
N GLN A 76 29.31 39.77 -14.26
CA GLN A 76 28.46 40.62 -15.09
C GLN A 76 28.67 40.41 -16.59
N GLN A 77 29.83 39.89 -17.02
CA GLN A 77 30.11 39.59 -18.42
C GLN A 77 29.62 38.23 -18.86
N ILE A 78 29.57 37.24 -17.98
CA ILE A 78 29.15 35.88 -18.30
C ILE A 78 27.63 35.78 -18.44
N THR A 79 26.86 36.56 -17.71
CA THR A 79 25.40 36.66 -17.86
C THR A 79 24.94 37.29 -19.19
N LYS A 80 25.85 37.90 -19.95
CA LYS A 80 25.60 38.55 -21.24
C LYS A 80 26.08 37.76 -22.45
N SER A 81 26.82 36.66 -22.28
CA SER A 81 27.26 35.80 -23.39
C SER A 81 26.35 34.60 -23.56
N SER A 82 25.52 34.62 -24.59
CA SER A 82 24.51 33.65 -24.99
C SER A 82 25.05 32.37 -25.64
N ASP A 83 26.31 31.98 -25.39
CA ASP A 83 26.90 30.77 -25.98
C ASP A 83 27.25 29.70 -24.93
N VAL A 84 26.29 29.32 -24.14
CA VAL A 84 26.32 28.03 -23.40
C VAL A 84 25.25 27.14 -23.99
N GLN A 85 25.60 26.41 -25.04
CA GLN A 85 24.89 25.17 -25.37
C GLN A 85 25.19 24.15 -24.28
N ALA A 86 24.59 24.35 -23.11
CA ALA A 86 24.35 23.26 -22.17
C ALA A 86 23.39 22.29 -22.88
N THR A 87 23.75 21.04 -22.89
CA THR A 87 22.82 19.97 -23.20
C THR A 87 21.72 20.03 -22.17
N VAL A 88 20.73 20.87 -22.42
CA VAL A 88 19.54 21.03 -21.60
C VAL A 88 18.77 19.72 -21.81
N VAL A 89 18.99 18.76 -20.91
CA VAL A 89 17.91 17.86 -20.55
C VAL A 89 16.77 18.82 -20.24
N LYS A 90 15.65 18.72 -20.94
CA LYS A 90 14.44 19.47 -20.67
C LYS A 90 14.02 19.21 -19.25
N SER A 91 14.67 19.88 -18.29
CA SER A 91 14.19 20.02 -16.93
C SER A 91 12.98 20.93 -17.05
N VAL A 92 11.82 20.44 -16.70
CA VAL A 92 10.68 21.29 -16.40
C VAL A 92 11.23 22.33 -15.41
N GLU A 93 11.20 23.60 -15.78
CA GLU A 93 11.63 24.70 -14.91
C GLU A 93 10.65 24.74 -13.73
N VAL A 94 11.01 24.05 -12.66
CA VAL A 94 10.22 24.02 -11.43
C VAL A 94 10.56 25.31 -10.67
N PRO A 95 9.58 26.14 -10.29
CA PRO A 95 9.81 27.38 -9.56
C PRO A 95 10.58 27.12 -8.26
N ILE A 96 11.43 28.08 -7.88
CA ILE A 96 12.26 27.94 -6.69
C ILE A 96 11.43 27.93 -5.41
N GLU A 97 10.29 28.59 -5.43
CA GLU A 97 9.29 28.60 -4.38
C GLU A 97 8.80 27.18 -4.07
N PHE A 98 8.59 26.37 -5.08
CA PHE A 98 8.19 24.98 -4.91
C PHE A 98 9.22 24.18 -4.08
N TRP A 99 10.50 24.34 -4.40
CA TRP A 99 11.58 23.67 -3.67
C TRP A 99 11.65 24.12 -2.21
N ARG A 100 11.48 25.43 -1.99
CA ARG A 100 11.46 26.00 -0.65
C ARG A 100 10.30 25.44 0.17
N ASP A 101 9.13 25.31 -0.43
CA ASP A 101 7.94 24.77 0.21
C ASP A 101 8.09 23.28 0.53
N VAL A 102 8.61 22.48 -0.39
CA VAL A 102 8.89 21.06 -0.13
C VAL A 102 9.88 20.90 1.02
N VAL A 103 11.00 21.61 1.01
CA VAL A 103 12.00 21.53 2.08
C VAL A 103 11.45 22.02 3.41
N SER A 104 10.65 23.08 3.41
CA SER A 104 9.96 23.60 4.60
C SER A 104 9.00 22.56 5.19
N ASN A 105 8.20 21.89 4.33
CA ASN A 105 7.30 20.83 4.73
C ASN A 105 8.07 19.65 5.35
N LEU A 106 9.13 19.17 4.69
CA LEU A 106 9.97 18.08 5.20
C LEU A 106 10.66 18.45 6.51
N SER A 107 11.13 19.69 6.66
CA SER A 107 11.70 20.19 7.90
C SER A 107 10.69 20.22 9.05
N SER A 108 9.45 20.62 8.78
CA SER A 108 8.38 20.66 9.79
C SER A 108 7.94 19.24 10.24
N ILE A 109 8.06 18.25 9.35
CA ILE A 109 7.75 16.83 9.62
C ILE A 109 8.89 16.16 10.39
N GLY A 110 10.13 16.61 10.17
CA GLY A 110 11.38 16.02 10.65
C GLY A 110 11.99 15.08 9.61
N PHE A 111 13.25 15.30 9.27
CA PHE A 111 13.96 14.53 8.25
C PHE A 111 14.17 13.05 8.63
N GLU A 112 14.14 12.72 9.91
CA GLU A 112 14.18 11.35 10.42
C GLU A 112 12.96 10.51 9.96
N ASN A 113 11.86 11.17 9.65
CA ASN A 113 10.62 10.54 9.16
C ASN A 113 10.60 10.39 7.63
N VAL A 114 11.60 10.91 6.93
CA VAL A 114 11.74 10.79 5.48
C VAL A 114 12.45 9.48 5.16
N LYS A 115 11.78 8.59 4.43
CA LYS A 115 12.36 7.30 4.03
C LYS A 115 13.19 7.42 2.77
N CYS A 116 12.66 8.10 1.76
CA CYS A 116 13.37 8.40 0.52
C CYS A 116 12.82 9.66 -0.14
N VAL A 117 13.65 10.26 -0.99
CA VAL A 117 13.29 11.42 -1.82
C VAL A 117 13.82 11.16 -3.22
N ASP A 118 13.05 11.51 -4.24
CA ASP A 118 13.54 11.50 -5.62
C ASP A 118 14.66 12.52 -5.77
N LYS A 119 15.81 12.04 -6.23
CA LYS A 119 17.04 12.84 -6.33
C LYS A 119 17.02 13.84 -7.50
N SER A 120 16.09 13.64 -8.44
CA SER A 120 16.06 14.46 -9.67
C SER A 120 15.26 15.74 -9.48
N ASN A 121 14.13 15.69 -8.81
CA ASN A 121 13.21 16.82 -8.78
C ASN A 121 12.53 17.06 -7.41
N LEU A 122 12.82 16.27 -6.37
CA LEU A 122 12.21 16.33 -5.04
C LEU A 122 10.66 16.30 -5.03
N SER A 123 10.03 16.13 -6.18
CA SER A 123 8.57 16.12 -6.27
C SER A 123 7.96 14.85 -5.69
N HIS A 124 8.75 13.78 -5.64
CA HIS A 124 8.34 12.49 -5.09
C HIS A 124 9.16 12.16 -3.86
N PHE A 125 8.49 11.93 -2.75
CA PHE A 125 9.14 11.50 -1.51
C PHE A 125 8.25 10.55 -0.72
N GLU A 126 8.88 9.75 0.12
CA GLU A 126 8.19 8.77 0.96
C GLU A 126 8.46 9.10 2.43
N LEU A 127 7.39 9.28 3.18
CA LEU A 127 7.40 9.50 4.62
C LEU A 127 7.05 8.21 5.34
N LYS A 128 7.67 7.98 6.51
CA LYS A 128 7.43 6.79 7.32
C LYS A 128 6.83 7.14 8.68
N VAL A 129 5.97 6.26 9.15
CA VAL A 129 5.48 6.24 10.53
C VAL A 129 5.73 4.85 11.08
N GLU A 130 6.42 4.77 12.20
CA GLU A 130 6.67 3.51 12.89
C GLU A 130 5.56 3.24 13.90
N SER A 131 5.02 2.03 13.89
CA SER A 131 4.08 1.54 14.88
C SER A 131 4.61 0.28 15.54
N ALA A 132 3.96 -0.19 16.60
CA ALA A 132 4.34 -1.44 17.25
C ALA A 132 4.25 -2.68 16.35
N VAL A 133 3.42 -2.62 15.30
CA VAL A 133 3.13 -3.75 14.42
C VAL A 133 3.95 -3.70 13.12
N ALA A 134 4.13 -2.50 12.55
CA ALA A 134 4.79 -2.33 11.26
C ALA A 134 5.22 -0.88 11.01
N THR A 135 6.03 -0.68 9.96
CA THR A 135 6.32 0.65 9.40
C THR A 135 5.33 0.96 8.30
N HIS A 136 4.59 2.04 8.46
CA HIS A 136 3.64 2.55 7.47
C HIS A 136 4.29 3.65 6.66
N CYS A 137 4.04 3.66 5.35
CA CYS A 137 4.63 4.62 4.43
C CYS A 137 3.55 5.43 3.73
N MET A 138 3.82 6.72 3.56
CA MET A 138 3.05 7.62 2.72
C MET A 138 3.93 8.11 1.57
N GLN A 139 3.56 7.77 0.37
CA GLN A 139 4.17 8.30 -0.85
C GLN A 139 3.49 9.62 -1.18
N VAL A 140 4.28 10.66 -1.35
CA VAL A 140 3.82 12.02 -1.66
C VAL A 140 4.36 12.41 -3.02
N GLU A 141 3.48 12.87 -3.88
CA GLU A 141 3.78 13.53 -5.14
C GLU A 141 3.35 14.99 -5.02
N ALA A 142 4.33 15.89 -4.94
CA ALA A 142 4.10 17.32 -4.83
C ALA A 142 4.20 17.98 -6.20
N ASN A 143 3.27 18.88 -6.51
CA ASN A 143 3.21 19.58 -7.79
C ASN A 143 3.65 21.04 -7.63
N PRO A 144 4.20 21.65 -8.72
CA PRO A 144 4.65 23.04 -8.70
C PRO A 144 3.57 24.10 -8.44
N ASP A 145 2.30 23.72 -8.58
CA ASP A 145 1.14 24.57 -8.28
C ASP A 145 0.77 24.59 -6.79
N GLY A 146 1.54 23.90 -5.95
CA GLY A 146 1.29 23.76 -4.53
C GLY A 146 0.32 22.62 -4.16
N SER A 147 -0.28 21.94 -5.14
CA SER A 147 -1.07 20.74 -4.91
C SER A 147 -0.18 19.53 -4.62
N PHE A 148 -0.73 18.52 -3.96
CA PHE A 148 -0.03 17.27 -3.72
C PHE A 148 -0.99 16.08 -3.74
N GLN A 149 -0.45 14.91 -3.99
CA GLN A 149 -1.17 13.65 -3.91
C GLN A 149 -0.46 12.72 -2.91
N CYS A 150 -1.26 11.99 -2.12
CA CYS A 150 -0.76 11.03 -1.16
C CYS A 150 -1.26 9.62 -1.48
N LYS A 151 -0.38 8.62 -1.39
CA LYS A 151 -0.71 7.20 -1.50
C LYS A 151 -0.20 6.47 -0.26
N CYS A 152 -1.08 5.74 0.39
CA CYS A 152 -0.76 4.95 1.58
C CYS A 152 -1.15 3.48 1.33
N PRO A 153 -0.29 2.67 0.68
CA PRO A 153 -0.65 1.35 0.15
C PRO A 153 -1.06 0.34 1.24
N ASN A 154 -0.65 0.58 2.49
CA ASN A 154 -0.91 -0.33 3.60
C ASN A 154 -2.04 0.15 4.53
N LEU A 155 -2.80 1.17 4.12
CA LEU A 155 -3.94 1.66 4.89
C LEU A 155 -5.26 1.30 4.18
N PRO A 156 -6.34 1.04 4.93
CA PRO A 156 -7.69 0.93 4.39
C PRO A 156 -8.09 2.19 3.62
N GLU A 157 -8.86 2.01 2.54
CA GLU A 157 -9.28 3.07 1.63
C GLU A 157 -9.92 4.28 2.36
N VAL A 158 -10.73 4.01 3.37
CA VAL A 158 -11.39 5.06 4.19
C VAL A 158 -10.36 5.97 4.88
N ALA A 159 -9.26 5.39 5.38
CA ALA A 159 -8.19 6.15 6.02
C ALA A 159 -7.40 6.97 4.98
N VAL A 160 -7.16 6.40 3.80
CA VAL A 160 -6.50 7.10 2.69
C VAL A 160 -7.31 8.31 2.25
N GLN A 161 -8.63 8.19 2.13
CA GLN A 161 -9.52 9.29 1.77
C GLN A 161 -9.50 10.43 2.79
N ILE A 162 -9.41 10.12 4.08
CA ILE A 162 -9.29 11.14 5.13
C ILE A 162 -7.95 11.90 5.00
N ILE A 163 -6.85 11.19 4.74
CA ILE A 163 -5.53 11.79 4.57
C ILE A 163 -5.50 12.68 3.31
N ALA A 164 -6.12 12.24 2.23
CA ALA A 164 -6.17 12.97 0.97
C ALA A 164 -6.92 14.31 1.04
N GLN A 165 -7.76 14.51 2.05
CA GLN A 165 -8.49 15.77 2.28
C GLN A 165 -7.68 16.82 3.04
N CYS A 166 -6.48 16.48 3.51
CA CYS A 166 -5.65 17.44 4.25
C CYS A 166 -5.10 18.53 3.32
N PRO A 167 -5.07 19.80 3.75
CA PRO A 167 -4.69 20.91 2.89
C PRO A 167 -3.17 21.04 2.70
N SER A 168 -2.36 20.37 3.51
CA SER A 168 -0.90 20.43 3.44
C SER A 168 -0.25 19.09 3.77
N VAL A 169 0.97 18.88 3.25
CA VAL A 169 1.74 17.66 3.52
C VAL A 169 2.01 17.44 5.02
N PRO A 170 2.40 18.46 5.82
CA PRO A 170 2.55 18.29 7.25
C PRO A 170 1.28 17.87 7.98
N GLU A 171 0.12 18.37 7.55
CA GLU A 171 -1.16 17.97 8.12
C GLU A 171 -1.56 16.56 7.70
N ALA A 172 -1.33 16.20 6.43
CA ALA A 172 -1.51 14.83 5.94
C ALA A 172 -0.63 13.84 6.73
N TYR A 173 0.60 14.22 7.05
CA TYR A 173 1.50 13.39 7.88
C TYR A 173 1.03 13.26 9.34
N LYS A 174 0.53 14.34 9.95
CA LYS A 174 -0.10 14.27 11.28
C LYS A 174 -1.34 13.38 11.26
N MET A 175 -2.14 13.50 10.20
CA MET A 175 -3.31 12.65 10.03
C MET A 175 -2.92 11.19 9.84
N LEU A 176 -1.87 10.89 9.04
CA LEU A 176 -1.33 9.54 8.91
C LEU A 176 -0.97 8.94 10.28
N LYS A 177 -0.24 9.67 11.14
CA LYS A 177 0.08 9.20 12.50
C LYS A 177 -1.18 8.84 13.29
N ARG A 178 -2.17 9.72 13.26
CA ARG A 178 -3.45 9.49 13.94
C ARG A 178 -4.20 8.28 13.39
N GLN A 179 -4.22 8.10 12.06
CA GLN A 179 -4.85 6.93 11.45
C GLN A 179 -4.13 5.64 11.83
N VAL A 180 -2.79 5.64 11.83
CA VAL A 180 -1.99 4.49 12.26
C VAL A 180 -2.29 4.12 13.72
N GLU A 181 -2.46 5.08 14.61
CA GLU A 181 -2.88 4.85 16.00
C GLU A 181 -4.30 4.26 16.09
N ASN A 182 -5.25 4.82 15.37
CA ASN A 182 -6.66 4.39 15.39
C ASN A 182 -6.85 2.97 14.81
N LEU A 183 -6.02 2.55 13.87
CA LEU A 183 -6.15 1.29 13.17
C LEU A 183 -5.45 0.11 13.87
N GLN A 184 -4.78 0.31 15.00
CA GLN A 184 -4.05 -0.76 15.70
C GLN A 184 -4.95 -1.95 16.04
N THR A 185 -6.15 -1.70 16.55
CA THR A 185 -7.13 -2.75 16.89
C THR A 185 -7.60 -3.50 15.64
N PHE A 186 -7.84 -2.79 14.54
CA PHE A 186 -8.20 -3.40 13.26
C PHE A 186 -7.11 -4.36 12.78
N TRP A 187 -5.85 -3.93 12.76
CA TRP A 187 -4.74 -4.77 12.34
C TRP A 187 -4.52 -5.97 13.23
N HIS A 188 -4.77 -5.83 14.53
CA HIS A 188 -4.73 -6.97 15.45
C HIS A 188 -5.80 -8.01 15.10
N VAL A 189 -7.02 -7.55 14.85
CA VAL A 189 -8.16 -8.39 14.50
C VAL A 189 -7.96 -9.12 13.16
N VAL A 190 -7.53 -8.41 12.11
CA VAL A 190 -7.29 -9.06 10.80
C VAL A 190 -6.11 -10.02 10.86
N LYS A 191 -5.08 -9.72 11.64
CA LYS A 191 -3.95 -10.62 11.84
C LYS A 191 -4.37 -11.90 12.57
N GLU A 192 -5.23 -11.81 13.58
CA GLU A 192 -5.81 -12.97 14.26
C GLU A 192 -6.57 -13.86 13.28
N LEU A 193 -7.44 -13.26 12.45
CA LEU A 193 -8.17 -13.99 11.40
C LEU A 193 -7.22 -14.68 10.40
N ASP A 194 -6.22 -13.94 9.91
CA ASP A 194 -5.27 -14.44 8.91
C ASP A 194 -4.40 -15.60 9.45
N GLN A 195 -4.14 -15.63 10.76
CA GLN A 195 -3.32 -16.67 11.41
C GLN A 195 -4.13 -17.90 11.84
N GLU A 196 -5.34 -17.70 12.31
CA GLU A 196 -6.14 -18.75 12.96
C GLU A 196 -7.21 -19.34 12.04
N THR A 197 -7.41 -18.79 10.83
CA THR A 197 -8.43 -19.26 9.89
C THR A 197 -7.86 -19.47 8.49
N TRP A 198 -8.52 -20.33 7.72
CA TRP A 198 -8.17 -20.49 6.31
C TRP A 198 -8.80 -19.40 5.45
N VAL A 199 -8.06 -18.33 5.22
CA VAL A 199 -8.46 -17.22 4.34
C VAL A 199 -8.27 -17.64 2.88
N LEU A 200 -9.33 -17.56 2.09
CA LEU A 200 -9.38 -17.90 0.68
C LEU A 200 -9.13 -16.68 -0.22
N ASP A 201 -9.65 -15.53 0.17
CA ASP A 201 -9.50 -14.24 -0.54
C ASP A 201 -9.39 -13.09 0.48
N PRO A 202 -8.40 -12.22 0.33
CA PRO A 202 -7.31 -12.24 -0.65
C PRO A 202 -6.29 -13.34 -0.37
N VAL A 203 -5.65 -13.86 -1.43
CA VAL A 203 -4.62 -14.92 -1.32
C VAL A 203 -3.41 -14.45 -0.51
N GLU A 204 -3.04 -13.19 -0.68
CA GLU A 204 -2.01 -12.51 0.11
C GLU A 204 -2.65 -11.33 0.86
N PRO A 205 -3.21 -11.57 2.05
CA PRO A 205 -3.83 -10.52 2.83
C PRO A 205 -2.80 -9.48 3.30
N ASN A 206 -3.16 -8.21 3.19
CA ASN A 206 -2.36 -7.11 3.70
C ASN A 206 -3.20 -6.21 4.63
N GLN A 207 -2.55 -5.22 5.21
CA GLN A 207 -3.13 -4.33 6.21
C GLN A 207 -4.19 -3.35 5.65
N SER A 208 -4.28 -3.19 4.32
CA SER A 208 -5.29 -2.33 3.69
C SER A 208 -6.60 -3.05 3.42
N HIS A 209 -6.58 -4.37 3.35
CA HIS A 209 -7.76 -5.16 3.01
C HIS A 209 -8.69 -5.30 4.21
N THR A 210 -9.89 -4.79 4.08
CA THR A 210 -10.94 -4.88 5.11
C THR A 210 -11.82 -6.11 4.99
N ARG A 211 -11.71 -6.83 3.87
CA ARG A 211 -12.49 -8.00 3.54
C ARG A 211 -11.67 -9.27 3.65
N ARG A 212 -12.28 -10.34 4.21
CA ARG A 212 -11.75 -11.70 4.23
C ARG A 212 -12.82 -12.70 3.82
N GLN A 213 -12.51 -13.54 2.85
CA GLN A 213 -13.30 -14.73 2.57
C GLN A 213 -12.65 -15.90 3.29
N ILE A 214 -13.37 -16.52 4.20
CA ILE A 214 -12.87 -17.58 5.08
C ILE A 214 -13.58 -18.87 4.76
N SER A 215 -12.84 -19.96 4.64
CA SER A 215 -13.40 -21.30 4.49
C SER A 215 -14.16 -21.71 5.75
N ILE A 216 -15.30 -22.35 5.58
CA ILE A 216 -16.03 -23.01 6.68
C ILE A 216 -15.93 -24.52 6.49
N GLU A 217 -16.33 -25.01 5.33
CA GLU A 217 -16.24 -26.41 4.93
C GLU A 217 -16.22 -26.50 3.40
N THR A 218 -16.07 -27.71 2.87
CA THR A 218 -16.08 -27.94 1.42
C THR A 218 -17.36 -27.40 0.78
N GLY A 219 -17.18 -26.43 -0.14
CA GLY A 219 -18.26 -25.75 -0.85
C GLY A 219 -19.05 -24.73 -0.01
N LEU A 220 -18.51 -24.30 1.13
CA LEU A 220 -19.08 -23.24 1.96
C LEU A 220 -17.99 -22.32 2.50
N SER A 221 -18.13 -21.05 2.26
CA SER A 221 -17.26 -20.01 2.81
C SER A 221 -18.08 -18.80 3.26
N VAL A 222 -17.51 -18.02 4.14
CA VAL A 222 -18.07 -16.75 4.61
C VAL A 222 -17.16 -15.60 4.20
N THR A 223 -17.76 -14.54 3.70
CA THR A 223 -17.07 -13.27 3.48
C THR A 223 -17.43 -12.34 4.61
N VAL A 224 -16.40 -11.81 5.25
CA VAL A 224 -16.50 -10.87 6.38
C VAL A 224 -15.88 -9.55 5.96
N THR A 225 -16.67 -8.45 6.00
CA THR A 225 -16.16 -7.08 5.77
C THR A 225 -16.16 -6.35 7.10
N ILE A 226 -14.97 -5.93 7.52
CA ILE A 226 -14.69 -5.38 8.85
C ILE A 226 -14.60 -3.87 8.75
N ASP A 227 -15.32 -3.14 9.63
CA ASP A 227 -15.12 -1.71 9.78
C ASP A 227 -13.76 -1.42 10.44
N PRO A 228 -12.83 -0.72 9.78
CA PRO A 228 -11.51 -0.46 10.34
C PRO A 228 -11.50 0.34 11.64
N TYR A 229 -12.51 1.18 11.85
CA TYR A 229 -12.60 2.01 13.05
C TYR A 229 -13.37 1.35 14.19
N ASN A 230 -14.21 0.35 13.87
CA ASN A 230 -15.01 -0.38 14.83
C ASN A 230 -14.88 -1.91 14.59
N PRO A 231 -13.66 -2.47 14.65
CA PRO A 231 -13.41 -3.82 14.16
C PRO A 231 -14.02 -4.94 15.00
N LEU A 232 -14.55 -4.62 16.18
CA LEU A 232 -15.24 -5.59 17.06
C LEU A 232 -16.77 -5.53 16.97
N LEU A 233 -17.32 -4.57 16.24
CA LEU A 233 -18.76 -4.57 15.92
C LEU A 233 -19.11 -5.72 14.98
N LEU A 234 -20.40 -6.03 14.88
CA LEU A 234 -20.90 -7.02 13.91
C LEU A 234 -20.46 -6.60 12.50
N PRO A 235 -19.59 -7.38 11.84
CA PRO A 235 -19.18 -7.08 10.47
C PRO A 235 -20.29 -7.39 9.46
N GLU A 236 -20.14 -6.89 8.24
CA GLU A 236 -20.98 -7.37 7.15
C GLU A 236 -20.59 -8.81 6.81
N ILE A 237 -21.59 -9.70 6.80
CA ILE A 237 -21.40 -11.14 6.57
C ILE A 237 -22.17 -11.56 5.34
N SER A 238 -21.52 -12.27 4.42
CA SER A 238 -22.16 -12.94 3.31
C SER A 238 -21.59 -14.33 3.11
N PHE A 239 -22.46 -15.28 2.73
CA PHE A 239 -22.07 -16.68 2.53
C PHE A 239 -21.96 -17.00 1.05
N LEU A 240 -21.01 -17.84 0.70
CA LEU A 240 -20.89 -18.45 -0.62
C LEU A 240 -20.96 -19.97 -0.46
N GLY A 241 -22.01 -20.58 -1.00
CA GLY A 241 -22.23 -22.01 -0.92
C GLY A 241 -23.59 -22.40 -1.47
N SER A 242 -23.93 -23.69 -1.41
CA SER A 242 -25.26 -24.15 -1.81
C SER A 242 -26.32 -23.63 -0.83
N GLU A 243 -27.52 -23.39 -1.34
CA GLU A 243 -28.66 -22.90 -0.54
C GLU A 243 -28.96 -23.82 0.65
N ALA A 244 -28.81 -25.14 0.46
CA ALA A 244 -29.02 -26.13 1.51
C ALA A 244 -28.04 -25.98 2.69
N LYS A 245 -26.82 -25.48 2.45
CA LYS A 245 -25.81 -25.24 3.49
C LYS A 245 -25.96 -23.85 4.11
N VAL A 246 -26.30 -22.84 3.32
CA VAL A 246 -26.36 -21.43 3.75
C VAL A 246 -27.61 -21.14 4.58
N LYS A 247 -28.81 -21.57 4.11
CA LYS A 247 -30.08 -21.29 4.78
C LYS A 247 -30.15 -21.65 6.28
N PRO A 248 -29.66 -22.81 6.73
CA PRO A 248 -29.69 -23.15 8.16
C PRO A 248 -28.90 -22.15 9.02
N ILE A 249 -27.74 -21.68 8.52
CA ILE A 249 -26.88 -20.72 9.22
C ILE A 249 -27.56 -19.36 9.29
N GLU A 250 -28.14 -18.90 8.19
CA GLU A 250 -28.83 -17.60 8.15
C GLU A 250 -30.04 -17.59 9.11
N ILE A 251 -30.82 -18.68 9.18
CA ILE A 251 -31.95 -18.79 10.10
C ILE A 251 -31.49 -18.73 11.56
N GLU A 252 -30.35 -19.34 11.89
CA GLU A 252 -29.79 -19.28 13.24
C GLU A 252 -29.28 -17.88 13.59
N ILE A 253 -28.64 -17.20 12.67
CA ILE A 253 -28.10 -15.85 12.85
C ILE A 253 -29.22 -14.85 13.19
N TYR A 254 -30.38 -14.94 12.53
CA TYR A 254 -31.53 -14.06 12.79
C TYR A 254 -32.05 -14.14 14.23
N LYS A 255 -31.73 -15.21 14.96
CA LYS A 255 -32.18 -15.44 16.33
C LYS A 255 -31.18 -15.02 17.38
N LYS A 256 -29.96 -14.66 16.97
CA LYS A 256 -28.84 -14.35 17.87
C LYS A 256 -28.55 -12.87 17.90
N GLU A 257 -28.19 -12.38 19.08
CA GLU A 257 -27.62 -11.04 19.23
C GLU A 257 -26.11 -11.10 19.16
N TRP A 258 -25.53 -10.09 18.53
CA TRP A 258 -24.07 -9.96 18.49
C TRP A 258 -23.51 -9.65 19.88
N CYS A 259 -22.50 -10.38 20.29
CA CYS A 259 -21.76 -10.07 21.51
C CYS A 259 -20.26 -10.25 21.27
N VAL A 260 -19.47 -9.31 21.75
CA VAL A 260 -18.01 -9.37 21.70
C VAL A 260 -17.50 -10.36 22.76
N VAL A 261 -16.68 -11.31 22.33
CA VAL A 261 -16.09 -12.35 23.18
C VAL A 261 -14.58 -12.09 23.29
N GLU A 262 -14.09 -11.91 24.50
CA GLU A 262 -12.64 -11.75 24.81
C GLU A 262 -11.91 -10.71 23.96
N ASN A 263 -12.58 -9.68 23.51
CA ASN A 263 -12.05 -8.68 22.55
C ASN A 263 -11.50 -9.28 21.24
N SER A 264 -11.99 -10.46 20.85
CA SER A 264 -11.62 -11.16 19.62
C SER A 264 -12.82 -11.20 18.66
N LEU A 265 -12.60 -10.74 17.43
CA LEU A 265 -13.59 -10.85 16.38
C LEU A 265 -13.80 -12.32 15.98
N LEU A 266 -12.71 -13.07 15.90
CA LEU A 266 -12.76 -14.50 15.57
C LEU A 266 -13.66 -15.28 16.53
N LYS A 267 -13.42 -15.14 17.84
CA LYS A 267 -14.24 -15.83 18.87
C LYS A 267 -15.69 -15.35 18.84
N SER A 268 -15.90 -14.07 18.57
CA SER A 268 -17.25 -13.50 18.44
C SER A 268 -17.98 -14.08 17.22
N LEU A 269 -17.29 -14.22 16.08
CA LEU A 269 -17.82 -14.85 14.87
C LEU A 269 -18.11 -16.34 15.08
N GLN A 270 -17.20 -17.10 15.67
CA GLN A 270 -17.39 -18.52 15.99
C GLN A 270 -18.64 -18.72 16.85
N LYS A 271 -18.82 -17.92 17.89
CA LYS A 271 -20.00 -17.97 18.75
C LYS A 271 -21.27 -17.55 18.01
N TYR A 272 -21.22 -16.48 17.23
CA TYR A 272 -22.36 -15.93 16.52
C TYR A 272 -22.85 -16.87 15.41
N LEU A 273 -21.92 -17.41 14.63
CA LEU A 273 -22.21 -18.35 13.54
C LEU A 273 -22.43 -19.80 14.06
N ASN A 274 -21.96 -20.11 15.27
CA ASN A 274 -21.89 -21.47 15.85
C ASN A 274 -21.05 -22.42 14.97
N ILE A 275 -19.90 -21.94 14.52
CA ILE A 275 -18.98 -22.60 13.59
C ILE A 275 -17.55 -22.50 14.13
N GLU A 276 -16.79 -23.59 14.00
CA GLU A 276 -15.32 -23.55 14.14
C GLU A 276 -14.70 -23.38 12.76
N PHE A 277 -13.83 -22.40 12.60
CA PHE A 277 -13.14 -22.17 11.33
C PHE A 277 -11.95 -23.13 11.19
N PRO A 278 -11.78 -23.76 10.01
CA PRO A 278 -10.60 -24.58 9.76
C PRO A 278 -9.33 -23.72 9.69
N THR A 279 -8.23 -24.26 10.17
CA THR A 279 -6.90 -23.68 9.95
C THR A 279 -6.42 -23.95 8.53
N PRO A 280 -5.48 -23.16 8.00
CA PRO A 280 -4.87 -23.44 6.69
C PRO A 280 -4.30 -24.85 6.66
N PRO A 281 -4.45 -25.60 5.57
CA PRO A 281 -3.79 -26.89 5.43
C PRO A 281 -2.28 -26.70 5.49
N ASP A 282 -1.58 -27.54 6.28
CA ASP A 282 -0.12 -27.49 6.40
C ASP A 282 0.53 -27.60 5.01
N MET A 283 1.17 -26.53 4.57
CA MET A 283 1.86 -26.47 3.26
C MET A 283 3.01 -27.50 3.14
N ASN A 284 3.39 -28.15 4.23
CA ASN A 284 4.39 -29.21 4.27
C ASN A 284 3.89 -30.61 3.93
N SER A 285 2.58 -30.80 3.83
CA SER A 285 2.01 -32.05 3.33
C SER A 285 1.86 -31.98 1.81
N SER A 286 2.98 -32.20 1.11
CA SER A 286 3.10 -32.75 -0.23
C SER A 286 2.26 -32.13 -1.36
N GLN A 287 2.96 -31.44 -2.28
CA GLN A 287 2.74 -31.53 -3.75
C GLN A 287 1.29 -31.71 -4.23
N LEU A 288 0.37 -30.87 -3.78
CA LEU A 288 -0.86 -30.69 -4.52
C LEU A 288 -0.63 -29.58 -5.53
N SER A 289 -0.29 -29.98 -6.75
CA SER A 289 -0.26 -29.11 -7.91
C SER A 289 -1.51 -28.22 -7.93
N GLN A 290 -1.37 -26.92 -8.19
CA GLN A 290 -2.46 -25.93 -8.35
C GLN A 290 -3.57 -26.39 -9.31
N SER A 291 -3.36 -27.48 -10.06
CA SER A 291 -4.29 -28.12 -10.98
C SER A 291 -5.37 -29.00 -10.33
N GLN A 292 -5.35 -29.16 -9.01
CA GLN A 292 -6.27 -30.07 -8.30
C GLN A 292 -7.10 -29.39 -7.21
N MET A 293 -7.44 -28.14 -7.40
CA MET A 293 -8.30 -27.40 -6.46
C MET A 293 -9.57 -26.89 -7.14
N CYS A 294 -10.69 -26.90 -6.42
CA CYS A 294 -11.90 -26.27 -6.90
C CYS A 294 -11.71 -24.76 -7.09
N SER A 295 -11.90 -24.28 -8.30
CA SER A 295 -11.71 -22.85 -8.62
C SER A 295 -12.77 -21.92 -8.01
N ILE A 296 -13.74 -22.45 -7.25
CA ILE A 296 -14.76 -21.66 -6.57
C ILE A 296 -14.49 -21.58 -5.07
N CYS A 297 -14.24 -22.72 -4.40
CA CYS A 297 -13.98 -22.74 -2.96
C CYS A 297 -12.52 -23.00 -2.58
N ILE A 298 -11.65 -23.23 -3.57
CA ILE A 298 -10.19 -23.44 -3.43
C ILE A 298 -9.80 -24.69 -2.61
N MET A 299 -10.75 -25.59 -2.36
CA MET A 299 -10.49 -26.87 -1.69
C MET A 299 -10.21 -27.98 -2.70
N SER A 300 -9.42 -28.99 -2.31
CA SER A 300 -8.98 -30.07 -3.19
C SER A 300 -9.79 -31.37 -3.07
N GLU A 301 -10.49 -31.57 -1.97
CA GLU A 301 -11.21 -32.81 -1.73
C GLU A 301 -12.57 -32.87 -2.47
N GLY A 302 -12.87 -33.98 -3.13
CA GLY A 302 -14.17 -34.21 -3.75
C GLY A 302 -14.40 -33.53 -5.10
N LEU A 303 -13.33 -33.17 -5.81
CA LEU A 303 -13.39 -32.61 -7.17
C LEU A 303 -13.98 -33.66 -8.12
N ASN A 304 -15.12 -33.35 -8.75
CA ASN A 304 -15.85 -34.27 -9.62
C ASN A 304 -16.38 -33.62 -10.91
N ARG A 305 -16.03 -32.34 -11.15
CA ARG A 305 -16.38 -31.61 -12.37
C ARG A 305 -15.17 -30.89 -12.92
N THR A 306 -14.98 -30.98 -14.23
CA THR A 306 -13.91 -30.30 -14.97
C THR A 306 -14.52 -29.58 -16.16
N CYS A 307 -14.11 -28.33 -16.39
CA CYS A 307 -14.46 -27.60 -17.59
C CYS A 307 -13.63 -28.13 -18.76
N GLU A 308 -14.29 -28.56 -19.83
CA GLU A 308 -13.67 -29.15 -21.01
C GLU A 308 -12.81 -28.14 -21.78
N ASP A 309 -13.16 -26.83 -21.72
CA ASP A 309 -12.46 -25.79 -22.44
C ASP A 309 -11.19 -25.28 -21.75
N CYS A 310 -11.22 -25.10 -20.41
CA CYS A 310 -10.09 -24.51 -19.66
C CYS A 310 -9.42 -25.44 -18.65
N GLY A 311 -9.92 -26.66 -18.48
CA GLY A 311 -9.40 -27.62 -17.51
C GLY A 311 -9.66 -27.25 -16.04
N GLY A 312 -10.36 -26.16 -15.77
CA GLY A 312 -10.71 -25.72 -14.41
C GLY A 312 -11.56 -26.78 -13.69
N GLN A 313 -11.16 -27.11 -12.46
CA GLN A 313 -11.83 -28.15 -11.65
C GLN A 313 -12.77 -27.54 -10.63
N PHE A 314 -13.87 -28.22 -10.36
CA PHE A 314 -14.92 -27.76 -9.46
C PHE A 314 -15.52 -28.94 -8.69
N HIS A 315 -16.02 -28.66 -7.51
CA HIS A 315 -17.01 -29.53 -6.90
C HIS A 315 -18.36 -29.37 -7.63
N GLU A 316 -19.11 -30.42 -7.75
CA GLU A 316 -20.44 -30.39 -8.39
C GLU A 316 -21.37 -29.39 -7.69
N GLU A 317 -21.35 -29.37 -6.36
CA GLU A 317 -22.16 -28.45 -5.56
C GLU A 317 -21.74 -27.00 -5.74
N CYS A 318 -20.41 -26.71 -5.80
CA CYS A 318 -19.91 -25.38 -6.02
C CYS A 318 -20.29 -24.85 -7.41
N LEU A 319 -20.11 -25.68 -8.43
CA LEU A 319 -20.50 -25.34 -9.80
C LEU A 319 -22.03 -25.17 -9.94
N LEU A 320 -22.80 -26.01 -9.29
CA LEU A 320 -24.28 -25.92 -9.27
C LEU A 320 -24.70 -24.58 -8.62
N GLY A 321 -24.16 -24.25 -7.43
CA GLY A 321 -24.44 -23.01 -6.74
C GLY A 321 -24.07 -21.77 -7.58
N TRP A 322 -22.91 -21.81 -8.24
CA TRP A 322 -22.50 -20.76 -9.18
C TRP A 322 -23.50 -20.59 -10.33
N LEU A 323 -23.86 -21.68 -10.99
CA LEU A 323 -24.78 -21.64 -12.11
C LEU A 323 -26.20 -21.18 -11.71
N GLN A 324 -26.62 -21.49 -10.51
CA GLN A 324 -27.94 -21.06 -9.96
C GLN A 324 -27.91 -19.56 -9.55
N SER A 325 -26.79 -19.03 -9.16
CA SER A 325 -26.67 -17.63 -8.78
C SER A 325 -26.80 -16.64 -9.95
N VAL A 326 -26.68 -17.11 -11.18
CA VAL A 326 -26.78 -16.28 -12.40
C VAL A 326 -28.19 -16.39 -13.00
N PRO A 327 -29.06 -15.38 -12.92
CA PRO A 327 -30.49 -15.45 -13.32
C PRO A 327 -30.70 -15.75 -14.81
N SER A 328 -29.70 -15.51 -15.67
CA SER A 328 -29.80 -15.75 -17.11
C SER A 328 -29.56 -17.21 -17.52
N ASN A 329 -29.13 -18.07 -16.61
CA ASN A 329 -28.83 -19.46 -16.90
C ASN A 329 -30.12 -20.28 -17.12
N LYS A 330 -30.06 -21.18 -18.08
CA LYS A 330 -31.23 -21.99 -18.48
C LYS A 330 -31.15 -23.36 -17.85
N THR A 331 -32.26 -23.75 -17.23
CA THR A 331 -32.45 -25.09 -16.76
C THR A 331 -33.22 -25.90 -17.85
N VAL A 332 -32.62 -27.00 -18.29
CA VAL A 332 -33.22 -27.91 -19.27
C VAL A 332 -33.18 -29.31 -18.69
N PHE A 333 -34.36 -29.90 -18.47
CA PHE A 333 -34.53 -31.15 -17.71
C PHE A 333 -33.87 -31.07 -16.34
N ASN A 334 -33.04 -32.02 -15.95
CA ASN A 334 -32.31 -32.03 -14.66
C ASN A 334 -30.91 -31.47 -14.77
N ARG A 335 -30.66 -30.53 -15.68
CA ARG A 335 -29.36 -29.90 -15.83
C ARG A 335 -29.52 -28.40 -15.93
N ILE A 336 -28.60 -27.67 -15.31
CA ILE A 336 -28.44 -26.23 -15.48
C ILE A 336 -27.20 -25.97 -16.34
N ALA A 337 -27.34 -25.11 -17.33
CA ALA A 337 -26.25 -24.70 -18.21
C ALA A 337 -26.02 -23.18 -18.10
N GLY A 338 -24.76 -22.79 -18.07
CA GLY A 338 -24.36 -21.39 -17.99
C GLY A 338 -22.88 -21.22 -18.32
N GLN A 339 -22.29 -20.10 -17.89
CA GLN A 339 -20.91 -19.79 -18.18
C GLN A 339 -19.96 -20.31 -17.09
N CYS A 340 -18.83 -20.89 -17.51
CA CYS A 340 -17.74 -21.27 -16.62
C CYS A 340 -17.20 -20.03 -15.86
N PRO A 341 -16.98 -20.11 -14.54
CA PRO A 341 -16.41 -19.01 -13.75
C PRO A 341 -15.09 -18.49 -14.31
N LEU A 342 -14.26 -19.37 -14.87
CA LEU A 342 -12.90 -19.06 -15.33
C LEU A 342 -12.88 -18.56 -16.78
N CYS A 343 -13.30 -19.39 -17.74
CA CYS A 343 -13.12 -19.11 -19.17
C CYS A 343 -14.37 -18.55 -19.85
N LYS A 344 -15.52 -18.45 -19.17
CA LYS A 344 -16.81 -17.97 -19.69
C LYS A 344 -17.41 -18.83 -20.79
N GLN A 345 -16.82 -19.96 -21.13
CA GLN A 345 -17.40 -20.95 -22.04
C GLN A 345 -18.55 -21.68 -21.39
N VAL A 346 -19.40 -22.37 -22.19
CA VAL A 346 -20.58 -23.04 -21.68
C VAL A 346 -20.19 -24.28 -20.87
N ILE A 347 -20.66 -24.34 -19.64
CA ILE A 347 -20.55 -25.54 -18.77
C ILE A 347 -21.90 -25.90 -18.22
N SER A 348 -22.14 -27.21 -17.95
CA SER A 348 -23.39 -27.67 -17.39
C SER A 348 -23.19 -28.58 -16.18
N CYS A 349 -24.13 -28.52 -15.24
CA CYS A 349 -24.15 -29.33 -14.05
C CYS A 349 -25.51 -30.03 -13.88
N ALA A 350 -25.52 -31.24 -13.34
CA ALA A 350 -26.75 -31.92 -13.01
C ALA A 350 -27.38 -31.30 -11.75
N ILE A 351 -28.71 -31.18 -11.76
CA ILE A 351 -29.47 -30.81 -10.57
C ILE A 351 -29.81 -32.14 -9.89
N ALA A 352 -29.32 -32.36 -8.66
CA ALA A 352 -29.65 -33.55 -7.90
C ALA A 352 -31.17 -33.64 -7.78
N ALA A 353 -31.74 -34.80 -8.14
CA ALA A 353 -33.15 -35.08 -7.88
C ALA A 353 -33.34 -35.13 -6.36
N GLN A 354 -34.23 -34.29 -5.85
CA GLN A 354 -34.68 -34.34 -4.45
C GLN A 354 -35.40 -35.65 -4.16
#